data_e1e3acf075e456c5517b8fcb74a58f2d
#
_entry.id   e1e3acf075e456c5517b8fcb74a58f2d
#
_cell.length_a   1.000
_cell.length_b   1.000
_cell.length_c   1.000
_cell.angle_alpha   90.00
_cell.angle_beta   90.00
_cell.angle_gamma   90.00
#
_symmetry.space_group_name_H-M   'P 1'
#
loop_
_entity.id
_entity.type
_entity.pdbx_description
1 polymer ?
#
loop_
_entity_poly.entity_id
_entity_poly.type
_entity_poly.pdbx_seq_one_letter_code
_entity_poly.pdbx_strand_id
1 'polypeptide(L)'
;MLKRSEYVVMSLSFVFMLAIFLVISMNYITDSAASNNDFTDKFDSSAHVVDPDKLDKDYLIITGNDTVICETVKQSLDYAKKGYKISQDAYTLNTNDLKGIKAIIVTTPDLNSLGDMILVMSAVKHGTDIFFASVPQEGSDNYDLYCEALGIVSRTGQASIAGFQTFEGLFAQKGDIVCNDYPLTVEDIRVDATCRKYIFEYSPDPNRDQSTMVPLLWRTVYGDGQIFVLNADFLEHSYGAGLCTAVLCGMEPNYAYPIVNAKVYYIDSFPFISYENGDSMMRFYNRDSQAFIKDQVWPNLVTMMKDSDIRFTGLYYAYLTDAASESTNFNASTLSYFKKQFSKYGCEFGFGGYHPDIHIDKELEEKALDTSYNQFRFNMGSYNLVTYKYSNTITQSLQNDMLTKLRKVSVYVSKLESSEEGDYQAPLSFAKSNVVNMPIICEEVAPSYQDYWKACNMASSLGLSTHYFDMYDVITNTSNYSFEWMTYSQNLAKEFNLLNRGTSWLTERTSAQAGYRAKRFLCVIPHFTFSDSELTIKCDNFDDSATFIVKTSKKLKPDEAKFEATKISDSFYMVEVFKPEVTIRLY
;
A
#
# COMPACT_ATOMS: atom_id res chain seq x y z
N MET A 1 -13.39 71.84 -23.36
CA MET A 1 -14.04 70.73 -24.05
C MET A 1 -12.94 69.85 -24.68
N LEU A 2 -12.82 68.62 -24.28
CA LEU A 2 -11.88 67.66 -24.89
C LEU A 2 -12.26 67.41 -26.36
N LYS A 3 -11.25 67.31 -27.23
CA LYS A 3 -11.50 67.05 -28.66
C LYS A 3 -12.08 65.64 -28.84
N ARG A 4 -12.94 65.43 -29.84
CA ARG A 4 -13.57 64.13 -30.14
C ARG A 4 -12.57 62.96 -30.21
N SER A 5 -11.35 63.21 -30.69
CA SER A 5 -10.24 62.27 -30.75
C SER A 5 -9.73 61.85 -29.34
N GLU A 6 -9.76 62.76 -28.37
CA GLU A 6 -9.31 62.49 -27.00
C GLU A 6 -10.31 61.63 -26.26
N TYR A 7 -11.61 61.78 -26.52
CA TYR A 7 -12.67 60.89 -26.01
C TYR A 7 -12.53 59.46 -26.57
N VAL A 8 -12.22 59.33 -27.87
CA VAL A 8 -12.03 58.01 -28.49
C VAL A 8 -10.80 57.31 -27.90
N VAL A 9 -9.68 58.02 -27.71
CA VAL A 9 -8.46 57.45 -27.11
C VAL A 9 -8.72 57.03 -25.65
N MET A 10 -9.41 57.87 -24.87
CA MET A 10 -9.76 57.56 -23.47
C MET A 10 -10.68 56.33 -23.37
N SER A 11 -11.69 56.22 -24.24
CA SER A 11 -12.59 55.07 -24.29
C SER A 11 -11.87 53.79 -24.69
N LEU A 12 -10.98 53.83 -25.68
CA LEU A 12 -10.14 52.70 -26.10
C LEU A 12 -9.18 52.27 -24.99
N SER A 13 -8.55 53.20 -24.28
CA SER A 13 -7.67 52.91 -23.14
C SER A 13 -8.42 52.27 -21.99
N PHE A 14 -9.67 52.73 -21.73
CA PHE A 14 -10.52 52.14 -20.69
C PHE A 14 -10.95 50.71 -21.06
N VAL A 15 -11.37 50.47 -22.31
CA VAL A 15 -11.72 49.11 -22.80
C VAL A 15 -10.50 48.19 -22.74
N PHE A 16 -9.31 48.71 -23.10
CA PHE A 16 -8.07 47.93 -23.03
C PHE A 16 -7.71 47.57 -21.59
N MET A 17 -7.80 48.52 -20.63
CA MET A 17 -7.60 48.22 -19.20
C MET A 17 -8.63 47.25 -18.65
N LEU A 18 -9.89 47.36 -19.06
CA LEU A 18 -10.96 46.42 -18.67
C LEU A 18 -10.68 45.03 -19.22
N ALA A 19 -10.21 44.91 -20.46
CA ALA A 19 -9.82 43.64 -21.05
C ALA A 19 -8.62 43.01 -20.32
N ILE A 20 -7.60 43.78 -19.98
CA ILE A 20 -6.47 43.32 -19.16
C ILE A 20 -6.96 42.87 -17.79
N PHE A 21 -7.82 43.65 -17.13
CA PHE A 21 -8.38 43.30 -15.83
C PHE A 21 -9.19 42.02 -15.91
N LEU A 22 -9.99 41.83 -16.95
CA LEU A 22 -10.77 40.59 -17.17
C LEU A 22 -9.84 39.38 -17.41
N VAL A 23 -8.78 39.53 -18.22
CA VAL A 23 -7.80 38.47 -18.45
C VAL A 23 -7.07 38.12 -17.14
N ILE A 24 -6.65 39.11 -16.37
CA ILE A 24 -6.02 38.89 -15.06
C ILE A 24 -7.00 38.23 -14.08
N SER A 25 -8.27 38.68 -14.05
CA SER A 25 -9.31 38.11 -13.21
C SER A 25 -9.65 36.68 -13.61
N MET A 26 -9.77 36.40 -14.91
CA MET A 26 -10.00 35.05 -15.42
C MET A 26 -8.81 34.12 -15.11
N ASN A 27 -7.58 34.58 -15.29
CA ASN A 27 -6.39 33.82 -14.92
C ASN A 27 -6.32 33.61 -13.40
N TYR A 28 -6.69 34.60 -12.59
CA TYR A 28 -6.76 34.47 -11.14
C TYR A 28 -7.86 33.50 -10.70
N ILE A 29 -9.03 33.56 -11.33
CA ILE A 29 -10.15 32.63 -11.06
C ILE A 29 -9.79 31.21 -11.53
N THR A 30 -9.19 31.05 -12.72
CA THR A 30 -8.73 29.75 -13.21
C THR A 30 -7.56 29.21 -12.38
N ASP A 31 -6.59 30.03 -11.99
CA ASP A 31 -5.51 29.64 -11.08
C ASP A 31 -6.04 29.28 -9.68
N SER A 32 -7.05 29.99 -9.17
CA SER A 32 -7.65 29.67 -7.87
C SER A 32 -8.53 28.42 -7.94
N ALA A 33 -9.26 28.20 -9.03
CA ALA A 33 -10.04 26.99 -9.25
C ALA A 33 -9.12 25.76 -9.47
N ALA A 34 -8.07 25.92 -10.26
CA ALA A 34 -7.09 24.86 -10.50
C ALA A 34 -6.20 24.54 -9.28
N SER A 35 -6.14 25.44 -8.28
CA SER A 35 -5.35 25.24 -7.05
C SER A 35 -6.14 24.68 -5.88
N ASN A 36 -7.45 24.57 -6.02
CA ASN A 36 -8.27 23.87 -5.04
C ASN A 36 -8.13 22.37 -5.33
N ASN A 37 -7.70 21.63 -4.33
CA ASN A 37 -7.97 20.22 -4.30
C ASN A 37 -9.51 20.12 -4.13
N ASP A 38 -10.25 20.10 -5.25
CA ASP A 38 -11.73 20.04 -5.25
C ASP A 38 -12.25 18.70 -4.73
N PHE A 39 -11.34 17.87 -4.25
CA PHE A 39 -11.63 16.58 -3.71
C PHE A 39 -12.28 16.75 -2.32
N THR A 40 -13.60 16.84 -2.30
CA THR A 40 -14.39 16.78 -1.07
C THR A 40 -15.06 15.42 -0.96
N ASP A 41 -14.47 14.55 -0.17
CA ASP A 41 -15.11 13.29 0.20
C ASP A 41 -16.26 13.56 1.17
N LYS A 42 -17.48 13.20 0.76
CA LYS A 42 -18.70 13.33 1.58
C LYS A 42 -19.09 12.02 2.25
N PHE A 43 -18.36 10.93 1.98
CA PHE A 43 -18.64 9.63 2.55
C PHE A 43 -18.33 9.61 4.05
N ASP A 44 -19.34 9.32 4.87
CA ASP A 44 -19.18 9.17 6.30
C ASP A 44 -18.95 7.72 6.67
N SER A 45 -17.68 7.34 6.82
CA SER A 45 -17.28 5.98 7.19
C SER A 45 -17.77 5.57 8.60
N SER A 46 -18.03 6.52 9.50
CA SER A 46 -18.49 6.21 10.86
C SER A 46 -19.89 5.56 10.89
N ALA A 47 -20.68 5.79 9.86
CA ALA A 47 -22.01 5.18 9.69
C ALA A 47 -21.95 3.74 9.09
N HIS A 48 -20.77 3.29 8.62
CA HIS A 48 -20.60 2.08 7.83
C HIS A 48 -19.51 1.17 8.41
N VAL A 49 -19.54 0.90 9.70
CA VAL A 49 -18.60 -0.03 10.35
C VAL A 49 -18.92 -1.46 9.92
N VAL A 50 -17.92 -2.19 9.42
CA VAL A 50 -18.02 -3.62 9.14
C VAL A 50 -18.09 -4.38 10.45
N ASP A 51 -19.13 -5.18 10.61
CA ASP A 51 -19.28 -6.08 11.73
C ASP A 51 -18.81 -7.49 11.32
N PRO A 52 -17.63 -7.97 11.79
CA PRO A 52 -17.08 -9.27 11.38
C PRO A 52 -17.99 -10.45 11.74
N ASP A 53 -18.86 -10.29 12.74
CA ASP A 53 -19.77 -11.36 13.15
C ASP A 53 -20.92 -11.59 12.17
N LYS A 54 -21.14 -10.67 11.23
CA LYS A 54 -22.14 -10.82 10.17
C LYS A 54 -21.60 -11.50 8.91
N LEU A 55 -20.29 -11.74 8.84
CA LEU A 55 -19.67 -12.44 7.71
C LEU A 55 -19.86 -13.96 7.85
N ASP A 56 -20.06 -14.64 6.73
CA ASP A 56 -20.10 -16.10 6.68
C ASP A 56 -18.75 -16.67 7.14
N LYS A 57 -18.76 -17.52 8.19
CA LYS A 57 -17.53 -18.03 8.81
C LYS A 57 -17.03 -19.28 8.06
N ASP A 58 -16.50 -19.06 6.87
CA ASP A 58 -16.03 -20.09 5.94
C ASP A 58 -14.60 -20.57 6.23
N TYR A 59 -13.87 -19.90 7.11
CA TYR A 59 -12.47 -20.20 7.43
C TYR A 59 -12.29 -20.51 8.90
N LEU A 60 -11.32 -21.37 9.21
CA LEU A 60 -10.94 -21.71 10.57
C LEU A 60 -9.44 -21.48 10.75
N ILE A 61 -9.06 -20.68 11.76
CA ILE A 61 -7.68 -20.46 12.16
C ILE A 61 -7.41 -21.28 13.41
N ILE A 62 -6.34 -22.10 13.38
CA ILE A 62 -5.85 -22.86 14.54
C ILE A 62 -4.50 -22.28 14.94
N THR A 63 -4.45 -21.63 16.12
CA THR A 63 -3.35 -20.75 16.49
C THR A 63 -2.23 -21.42 17.28
N GLY A 64 -2.52 -22.45 18.05
CA GLY A 64 -1.58 -22.90 19.07
C GLY A 64 -1.21 -21.75 20.01
N ASN A 65 0.08 -21.56 20.19
CA ASN A 65 0.64 -20.47 21.01
C ASN A 65 1.18 -19.30 20.16
N ASP A 66 1.05 -19.35 18.83
CA ASP A 66 1.53 -18.30 17.93
C ASP A 66 0.50 -17.19 17.79
N THR A 67 0.94 -15.96 18.03
CA THR A 67 0.10 -14.77 17.88
C THR A 67 0.46 -13.92 16.67
N VAL A 68 1.72 -13.90 16.22
CA VAL A 68 2.21 -13.00 15.17
C VAL A 68 1.67 -13.40 13.80
N ILE A 69 1.89 -14.66 13.41
CA ILE A 69 1.37 -15.20 12.13
C ILE A 69 -0.17 -15.16 12.14
N CYS A 70 -0.79 -15.44 13.31
CA CYS A 70 -2.24 -15.37 13.46
C CYS A 70 -2.79 -13.97 13.12
N GLU A 71 -2.17 -12.90 13.60
CA GLU A 71 -2.62 -11.53 13.31
C GLU A 71 -2.50 -11.22 11.81
N THR A 72 -1.41 -11.63 11.15
CA THR A 72 -1.25 -11.45 9.69
C THR A 72 -2.30 -12.22 8.90
N VAL A 73 -2.63 -13.44 9.31
CA VAL A 73 -3.71 -14.26 8.68
C VAL A 73 -5.08 -13.61 8.89
N LYS A 74 -5.40 -13.19 10.11
CA LYS A 74 -6.64 -12.44 10.41
C LYS A 74 -6.75 -11.21 9.53
N GLN A 75 -5.68 -10.42 9.43
CA GLN A 75 -5.65 -9.23 8.62
C GLN A 75 -5.90 -9.52 7.13
N SER A 76 -5.35 -10.63 6.61
CA SER A 76 -5.61 -11.07 5.24
C SER A 76 -7.10 -11.38 5.01
N LEU A 77 -7.73 -12.09 5.93
CA LEU A 77 -9.16 -12.43 5.87
C LEU A 77 -10.06 -11.19 6.04
N ASP A 78 -9.71 -10.29 6.95
CA ASP A 78 -10.42 -9.02 7.17
C ASP A 78 -10.39 -8.13 5.93
N TYR A 79 -9.24 -8.03 5.26
CA TYR A 79 -9.12 -7.29 4.01
C TYR A 79 -9.89 -7.95 2.87
N ALA A 80 -9.87 -9.28 2.79
CA ALA A 80 -10.65 -10.03 1.82
C ALA A 80 -12.15 -10.04 2.13
N LYS A 81 -12.59 -9.49 3.29
CA LYS A 81 -13.96 -9.53 3.79
C LYS A 81 -14.50 -10.96 3.91
N LYS A 82 -13.69 -11.84 4.49
CA LYS A 82 -14.00 -13.24 4.73
C LYS A 82 -14.14 -13.49 6.23
N GLY A 83 -15.24 -14.10 6.65
CA GLY A 83 -15.44 -14.44 8.05
C GLY A 83 -14.69 -15.72 8.45
N TYR A 84 -14.24 -15.78 9.69
CA TYR A 84 -13.48 -16.90 10.22
C TYR A 84 -13.85 -17.22 11.67
N LYS A 85 -13.51 -18.43 12.08
CA LYS A 85 -13.49 -18.88 13.47
C LYS A 85 -12.05 -19.01 13.92
N ILE A 86 -11.80 -18.88 15.22
CA ILE A 86 -10.47 -19.10 15.81
C ILE A 86 -10.59 -20.22 16.84
N SER A 87 -9.66 -21.17 16.79
CA SER A 87 -9.46 -22.18 17.82
C SER A 87 -8.01 -22.16 18.26
N GLN A 88 -7.77 -22.33 19.55
CA GLN A 88 -6.40 -22.44 20.05
C GLN A 88 -5.77 -23.79 19.70
N ASP A 89 -6.56 -24.85 19.67
CA ASP A 89 -6.10 -26.20 19.42
C ASP A 89 -7.07 -26.98 18.50
N ALA A 90 -6.63 -28.13 18.01
CA ALA A 90 -7.42 -29.03 17.21
C ALA A 90 -8.25 -30.03 18.08
N TYR A 91 -7.81 -30.25 19.31
CA TYR A 91 -8.39 -31.21 20.21
C TYR A 91 -9.82 -30.84 20.68
N THR A 92 -10.09 -29.56 20.87
CA THR A 92 -11.41 -29.07 21.29
C THR A 92 -12.43 -29.01 20.15
N LEU A 93 -12.00 -29.18 18.90
CA LEU A 93 -12.87 -29.12 17.73
C LEU A 93 -13.76 -30.37 17.63
N ASN A 94 -14.95 -30.17 17.12
CA ASN A 94 -15.89 -31.25 16.79
C ASN A 94 -16.36 -31.12 15.33
N THR A 95 -17.08 -32.14 14.84
CA THR A 95 -17.54 -32.18 13.44
C THR A 95 -18.44 -31.02 13.04
N ASN A 96 -19.17 -30.39 13.98
CA ASN A 96 -20.00 -29.23 13.67
C ASN A 96 -19.16 -27.96 13.46
N ASP A 97 -18.01 -27.87 14.13
CA ASP A 97 -17.11 -26.74 13.98
C ASP A 97 -16.49 -26.70 12.58
N LEU A 98 -16.27 -27.85 11.98
CA LEU A 98 -15.68 -28.00 10.64
C LEU A 98 -16.75 -27.99 9.52
N LYS A 99 -18.02 -28.03 9.86
CA LYS A 99 -19.09 -28.03 8.86
C LYS A 99 -19.17 -26.69 8.15
N GLY A 100 -19.04 -26.71 6.82
CA GLY A 100 -19.06 -25.49 5.96
C GLY A 100 -17.74 -24.73 5.90
N ILE A 101 -16.70 -25.19 6.61
CA ILE A 101 -15.36 -24.62 6.51
C ILE A 101 -14.75 -24.99 5.16
N LYS A 102 -14.34 -23.99 4.39
CA LYS A 102 -13.67 -24.13 3.09
C LYS A 102 -12.19 -24.39 3.25
N ALA A 103 -11.55 -23.64 4.17
CA ALA A 103 -10.13 -23.80 4.44
C ALA A 103 -9.81 -23.65 5.93
N ILE A 104 -8.80 -24.42 6.36
CA ILE A 104 -8.23 -24.38 7.70
C ILE A 104 -6.83 -23.77 7.58
N ILE A 105 -6.47 -22.82 8.47
CA ILE A 105 -5.15 -22.19 8.50
C ILE A 105 -4.52 -22.50 9.85
N VAL A 106 -3.37 -23.17 9.84
CA VAL A 106 -2.59 -23.48 11.04
C VAL A 106 -1.42 -22.51 11.10
N THR A 107 -1.39 -21.66 12.14
CA THR A 107 -0.38 -20.59 12.23
C THR A 107 0.86 -20.96 13.04
N THR A 108 0.77 -22.00 13.88
CA THR A 108 1.91 -22.47 14.68
C THR A 108 2.72 -23.58 13.98
N PRO A 109 4.05 -23.52 14.03
CA PRO A 109 4.90 -24.65 13.61
C PRO A 109 4.92 -25.79 14.65
N ASP A 110 4.57 -25.54 15.92
CA ASP A 110 4.53 -26.54 16.99
C ASP A 110 3.22 -27.31 16.98
N LEU A 111 3.18 -28.42 16.26
CA LEU A 111 2.00 -29.28 16.20
C LEU A 111 1.68 -30.01 17.52
N ASN A 112 2.63 -30.08 18.49
CA ASN A 112 2.35 -30.65 19.81
C ASN A 112 1.36 -29.77 20.60
N SER A 113 1.42 -28.46 20.42
CA SER A 113 0.53 -27.51 21.09
C SER A 113 -0.94 -27.63 20.62
N LEU A 114 -1.19 -28.30 19.47
CA LEU A 114 -2.52 -28.46 18.89
C LEU A 114 -3.29 -29.68 19.39
N GLY A 115 -2.60 -30.61 20.04
CA GLY A 115 -3.20 -31.89 20.39
C GLY A 115 -3.46 -32.79 19.18
N ASP A 116 -4.51 -33.64 19.26
CA ASP A 116 -4.83 -34.60 18.19
C ASP A 116 -5.44 -33.90 16.97
N MET A 117 -4.78 -34.05 15.82
CA MET A 117 -5.21 -33.48 14.54
C MET A 117 -6.03 -34.45 13.66
N ILE A 118 -6.37 -35.64 14.13
CA ILE A 118 -7.08 -36.64 13.32
C ILE A 118 -8.35 -36.08 12.70
N LEU A 119 -9.16 -35.34 13.46
CA LEU A 119 -10.41 -34.77 12.97
C LEU A 119 -10.15 -33.72 11.86
N VAL A 120 -9.17 -32.84 12.05
CA VAL A 120 -8.76 -31.82 11.09
C VAL A 120 -8.26 -32.46 9.79
N MET A 121 -7.33 -33.42 9.90
CA MET A 121 -6.75 -34.09 8.73
C MET A 121 -7.79 -35.00 8.03
N SER A 122 -8.77 -35.55 8.79
CA SER A 122 -9.90 -36.25 8.20
C SER A 122 -10.78 -35.30 7.38
N ALA A 123 -11.02 -34.06 7.82
CA ALA A 123 -11.76 -33.08 7.04
C ALA A 123 -11.00 -32.70 5.75
N VAL A 124 -9.67 -32.58 5.84
CA VAL A 124 -8.83 -32.33 4.63
C VAL A 124 -8.98 -33.49 3.65
N LYS A 125 -8.91 -34.73 4.12
CA LYS A 125 -9.08 -35.93 3.28
C LYS A 125 -10.44 -35.96 2.55
N HIS A 126 -11.46 -35.29 3.09
CA HIS A 126 -12.81 -35.20 2.52
C HIS A 126 -13.08 -33.87 1.79
N GLY A 127 -12.06 -33.09 1.44
CA GLY A 127 -12.16 -31.96 0.53
C GLY A 127 -12.10 -30.58 1.18
N THR A 128 -11.83 -30.46 2.49
CA THR A 128 -11.45 -29.17 3.10
C THR A 128 -9.98 -28.87 2.78
N ASP A 129 -9.63 -27.67 2.35
CA ASP A 129 -8.23 -27.31 2.13
C ASP A 129 -7.56 -26.88 3.45
N ILE A 130 -6.23 -27.06 3.56
CA ILE A 130 -5.47 -26.63 4.73
C ILE A 130 -4.20 -25.89 4.33
N PHE A 131 -3.88 -24.84 5.08
CA PHE A 131 -2.65 -24.07 4.95
C PHE A 131 -1.85 -24.09 6.25
N PHE A 132 -0.67 -24.70 6.22
CA PHE A 132 0.33 -24.56 7.27
C PHE A 132 1.11 -23.27 6.98
N ALA A 133 0.79 -22.23 7.72
CA ALA A 133 1.35 -20.88 7.56
C ALA A 133 2.81 -20.76 8.02
N SER A 134 3.32 -21.80 8.66
CA SER A 134 4.73 -22.07 8.92
C SER A 134 4.96 -23.58 8.81
N VAL A 135 6.13 -23.98 8.30
CA VAL A 135 6.45 -25.41 8.16
C VAL A 135 6.47 -26.08 9.54
N PRO A 136 5.76 -27.19 9.74
CA PRO A 136 5.72 -27.90 11.02
C PRO A 136 7.11 -28.33 11.49
N GLN A 137 7.37 -28.21 12.79
CA GLN A 137 8.60 -28.66 13.42
C GLN A 137 8.64 -30.19 13.55
N GLU A 138 9.84 -30.76 13.42
CA GLU A 138 10.07 -32.19 13.66
C GLU A 138 9.94 -32.52 15.16
N GLY A 139 9.73 -33.81 15.46
CA GLY A 139 9.72 -34.32 16.83
C GLY A 139 8.36 -34.25 17.53
N SER A 140 7.28 -34.12 16.77
CA SER A 140 5.91 -34.31 17.26
C SER A 140 5.28 -35.54 16.66
N ASP A 141 4.41 -36.23 17.45
CA ASP A 141 3.63 -37.37 16.97
C ASP A 141 2.79 -36.99 15.72
N ASN A 142 2.25 -35.76 15.69
CA ASN A 142 1.50 -35.25 14.54
C ASN A 142 2.41 -35.06 13.32
N TYR A 143 3.63 -34.56 13.49
CA TYR A 143 4.56 -34.42 12.39
C TYR A 143 4.92 -35.78 11.79
N ASP A 144 5.29 -36.74 12.62
CA ASP A 144 5.66 -38.10 12.19
C ASP A 144 4.50 -38.79 11.47
N LEU A 145 3.28 -38.54 11.91
CA LEU A 145 2.07 -39.12 11.31
C LEU A 145 1.71 -38.49 9.95
N TYR A 146 1.96 -37.20 9.78
CA TYR A 146 1.49 -36.43 8.60
C TYR A 146 2.59 -35.90 7.68
N CYS A 147 3.87 -36.08 7.98
CA CYS A 147 4.96 -35.54 7.17
C CYS A 147 4.88 -36.01 5.70
N GLU A 148 4.49 -37.27 5.45
CA GLU A 148 4.26 -37.76 4.09
C GLU A 148 3.07 -37.04 3.40
N ALA A 149 1.99 -36.74 4.13
CA ALA A 149 0.86 -35.99 3.61
C ALA A 149 1.23 -34.53 3.31
N LEU A 150 2.22 -33.95 4.02
CA LEU A 150 2.79 -32.63 3.71
C LEU A 150 3.67 -32.65 2.45
N GLY A 151 3.95 -33.84 1.90
CA GLY A 151 4.81 -34.03 0.75
C GLY A 151 6.32 -33.91 1.06
N ILE A 152 6.72 -33.99 2.32
CA ILE A 152 8.12 -33.87 2.76
C ILE A 152 8.81 -35.23 2.60
N VAL A 153 9.86 -35.27 1.77
CA VAL A 153 10.66 -36.48 1.53
C VAL A 153 11.90 -36.52 2.42
N SER A 154 12.53 -35.36 2.63
CA SER A 154 13.69 -35.25 3.51
C SER A 154 13.82 -33.84 4.06
N ARG A 155 14.41 -33.76 5.25
CA ARG A 155 14.78 -32.50 5.92
C ARG A 155 16.18 -32.66 6.48
N THR A 156 17.10 -31.73 6.17
CA THR A 156 18.53 -31.88 6.49
C THR A 156 19.09 -30.72 7.31
N GLY A 157 18.21 -29.96 7.98
CA GLY A 157 18.54 -28.79 8.79
C GLY A 157 18.18 -27.50 8.08
N GLN A 158 19.00 -26.46 8.22
CA GLN A 158 18.73 -25.15 7.66
C GLN A 158 19.61 -24.85 6.44
N ALA A 159 19.05 -24.14 5.48
CA ALA A 159 19.73 -23.61 4.29
C ALA A 159 19.67 -22.08 4.30
N SER A 160 20.78 -21.44 3.94
CA SER A 160 20.83 -20.02 3.63
C SER A 160 20.72 -19.82 2.13
N ILE A 161 19.70 -19.11 1.68
CA ILE A 161 19.47 -18.80 0.27
C ILE A 161 19.66 -17.30 0.02
N ALA A 162 20.18 -16.95 -1.16
CA ALA A 162 20.45 -15.55 -1.52
C ALA A 162 19.21 -14.80 -2.02
N GLY A 163 18.17 -15.54 -2.40
CA GLY A 163 16.93 -14.98 -2.91
C GLY A 163 15.94 -16.07 -3.29
N PHE A 164 14.80 -15.66 -3.80
CA PHE A 164 13.70 -16.56 -4.18
C PHE A 164 12.98 -16.08 -5.44
N GLN A 165 12.17 -16.94 -6.00
CA GLN A 165 11.28 -16.62 -7.11
C GLN A 165 9.92 -17.31 -6.97
N THR A 166 8.89 -16.68 -7.53
CA THR A 166 7.53 -17.25 -7.56
C THR A 166 7.19 -17.76 -8.95
N PHE A 167 6.27 -18.71 -9.05
CA PHE A 167 5.64 -19.03 -10.31
C PHE A 167 4.49 -18.08 -10.65
N GLU A 168 4.32 -17.76 -11.92
CA GLU A 168 3.18 -17.01 -12.44
C GLU A 168 1.85 -17.66 -12.00
N GLY A 169 0.89 -16.81 -11.62
CA GLY A 169 -0.46 -17.21 -11.21
C GLY A 169 -0.64 -17.46 -9.72
N LEU A 170 0.40 -17.30 -8.89
CA LEU A 170 0.23 -17.21 -7.45
C LEU A 170 -0.35 -15.84 -7.06
N PHE A 171 0.28 -14.77 -7.52
CA PHE A 171 -0.16 -13.38 -7.33
C PHE A 171 -0.94 -12.89 -8.56
N ALA A 172 -1.73 -11.82 -8.39
CA ALA A 172 -2.54 -11.26 -9.46
C ALA A 172 -1.71 -10.71 -10.64
N GLN A 173 -0.51 -10.20 -10.38
CA GLN A 173 0.37 -9.64 -11.41
C GLN A 173 0.75 -10.62 -12.50
N LYS A 174 1.14 -10.10 -13.65
CA LYS A 174 1.66 -10.90 -14.76
C LYS A 174 3.14 -11.22 -14.55
N GLY A 175 3.52 -12.49 -14.79
CA GLY A 175 4.88 -12.99 -14.69
C GLY A 175 5.33 -13.32 -13.27
N ASP A 176 6.53 -13.85 -13.17
CA ASP A 176 7.13 -14.27 -11.91
C ASP A 176 7.67 -13.08 -11.12
N ILE A 177 7.58 -13.15 -9.79
CA ILE A 177 8.32 -12.26 -8.90
C ILE A 177 9.70 -12.89 -8.70
N VAL A 178 10.75 -12.16 -9.01
CA VAL A 178 12.13 -12.60 -8.81
C VAL A 178 12.81 -11.61 -7.85
N CYS A 179 13.17 -12.11 -6.68
CA CYS A 179 13.93 -11.41 -5.64
C CYS A 179 15.30 -12.08 -5.54
N ASN A 180 16.24 -11.63 -6.36
CA ASN A 180 17.56 -12.26 -6.48
C ASN A 180 18.59 -11.79 -5.44
N ASP A 181 18.23 -10.78 -4.65
CA ASP A 181 19.01 -10.23 -3.53
C ASP A 181 18.07 -10.03 -2.34
N TYR A 182 17.63 -11.14 -1.76
CA TYR A 182 16.77 -11.20 -0.59
C TYR A 182 17.19 -12.42 0.24
N PRO A 183 18.22 -12.29 1.07
CA PRO A 183 18.76 -13.42 1.83
C PRO A 183 17.77 -13.92 2.88
N LEU A 184 17.58 -15.24 2.93
CA LEU A 184 16.70 -15.92 3.88
C LEU A 184 17.41 -17.13 4.47
N THR A 185 17.06 -17.47 5.71
CA THR A 185 17.38 -18.75 6.34
C THR A 185 16.09 -19.56 6.44
N VAL A 186 16.06 -20.72 5.81
CA VAL A 186 14.89 -21.58 5.69
C VAL A 186 15.26 -23.03 6.04
N GLU A 187 14.27 -23.89 6.25
CA GLU A 187 14.53 -25.32 6.43
C GLU A 187 14.97 -25.94 5.08
N ASP A 188 16.04 -26.73 5.10
CA ASP A 188 16.51 -27.48 3.93
C ASP A 188 15.64 -28.71 3.73
N ILE A 189 14.54 -28.51 3.02
CA ILE A 189 13.50 -29.50 2.77
C ILE A 189 13.52 -29.91 1.29
N ARG A 190 13.33 -31.21 1.05
CA ARG A 190 12.98 -31.74 -0.26
C ARG A 190 11.57 -32.26 -0.24
N VAL A 191 10.80 -31.89 -1.25
CA VAL A 191 9.42 -32.33 -1.40
C VAL A 191 9.28 -33.35 -2.53
N ASP A 192 8.23 -34.14 -2.46
CA ASP A 192 7.90 -35.13 -3.49
C ASP A 192 7.70 -34.46 -4.87
N ALA A 193 8.02 -35.20 -5.93
CA ALA A 193 7.91 -34.73 -7.30
C ALA A 193 6.46 -34.39 -7.73
N THR A 194 5.46 -34.91 -7.02
CA THR A 194 4.04 -34.59 -7.22
C THR A 194 3.62 -33.26 -6.61
N CYS A 195 4.45 -32.70 -5.71
CA CYS A 195 4.20 -31.40 -5.11
C CYS A 195 4.37 -30.28 -6.12
N ARG A 196 3.42 -29.34 -6.13
CA ARG A 196 3.56 -28.10 -6.91
C ARG A 196 4.22 -27.03 -6.06
N LYS A 197 5.43 -26.61 -6.44
CA LYS A 197 6.15 -25.50 -5.83
C LYS A 197 5.61 -24.18 -6.40
N TYR A 198 5.29 -23.22 -5.53
CA TYR A 198 4.84 -21.86 -5.91
C TYR A 198 5.92 -20.81 -5.64
N ILE A 199 6.70 -20.97 -4.57
CA ILE A 199 7.85 -20.14 -4.25
C ILE A 199 9.02 -21.08 -3.95
N PHE A 200 10.19 -20.77 -4.47
CA PHE A 200 11.38 -21.59 -4.28
C PHE A 200 12.65 -20.74 -4.41
N GLU A 201 13.77 -21.27 -3.97
CA GLU A 201 15.08 -20.66 -4.04
C GLU A 201 15.36 -20.11 -5.45
N TYR A 202 15.88 -18.89 -5.52
CA TYR A 202 16.39 -18.33 -6.78
C TYR A 202 17.80 -18.87 -7.07
N SER A 203 18.04 -19.24 -8.32
CA SER A 203 19.38 -19.55 -8.82
C SER A 203 19.71 -18.70 -10.04
N PRO A 204 20.86 -18.03 -10.08
CA PRO A 204 21.32 -17.33 -11.27
C PRO A 204 21.73 -18.28 -12.42
N ASP A 205 21.94 -19.57 -12.12
CA ASP A 205 22.22 -20.59 -13.14
C ASP A 205 20.91 -21.11 -13.75
N PRO A 206 20.61 -20.77 -15.02
CA PRO A 206 19.38 -21.19 -15.67
C PRO A 206 19.31 -22.71 -15.92
N ASN A 207 20.45 -23.43 -15.81
CA ASN A 207 20.51 -24.87 -16.00
C ASN A 207 20.36 -25.65 -14.69
N ARG A 208 20.30 -24.98 -13.54
CA ARG A 208 20.08 -25.67 -12.26
C ARG A 208 18.69 -26.31 -12.25
N ASP A 209 18.67 -27.59 -11.93
CA ASP A 209 17.42 -28.35 -11.84
C ASP A 209 16.54 -27.80 -10.70
N GLN A 210 15.34 -27.34 -11.05
CA GLN A 210 14.35 -26.82 -10.08
C GLN A 210 13.97 -27.85 -9.01
N SER A 211 14.13 -29.15 -9.28
CA SER A 211 13.88 -30.19 -8.28
C SER A 211 14.84 -30.10 -7.10
N THR A 212 16.05 -29.55 -7.32
CA THR A 212 17.09 -29.38 -6.29
C THR A 212 16.99 -28.06 -5.52
N MET A 213 16.15 -27.12 -5.96
CA MET A 213 15.95 -25.84 -5.30
C MET A 213 15.07 -25.99 -4.08
N VAL A 214 15.44 -25.33 -2.98
CA VAL A 214 14.69 -25.37 -1.73
C VAL A 214 13.29 -24.78 -1.94
N PRO A 215 12.19 -25.50 -1.63
CA PRO A 215 10.84 -24.97 -1.71
C PRO A 215 10.55 -24.06 -0.52
N LEU A 216 9.93 -22.89 -0.79
CA LEU A 216 9.46 -21.99 0.24
C LEU A 216 7.92 -22.00 0.39
N LEU A 217 7.20 -22.24 -0.71
CA LEU A 217 5.76 -22.49 -0.68
C LEU A 217 5.44 -23.60 -1.67
N TRP A 218 4.79 -24.63 -1.19
CA TRP A 218 4.34 -25.72 -2.06
C TRP A 218 2.94 -26.19 -1.68
N ARG A 219 2.35 -26.95 -2.60
CA ARG A 219 1.08 -27.63 -2.44
C ARG A 219 1.21 -29.10 -2.71
N THR A 220 0.60 -29.92 -1.87
CA THR A 220 0.34 -31.34 -2.10
C THR A 220 -1.17 -31.64 -2.06
N VAL A 221 -1.58 -32.83 -2.43
CA VAL A 221 -2.96 -33.30 -2.41
C VAL A 221 -3.08 -34.40 -1.36
N TYR A 222 -4.09 -34.33 -0.53
CA TYR A 222 -4.39 -35.35 0.49
C TYR A 222 -5.88 -35.73 0.47
N GLY A 223 -6.19 -36.87 -0.17
CA GLY A 223 -7.56 -37.24 -0.48
C GLY A 223 -8.17 -36.30 -1.51
N ASP A 224 -9.30 -35.69 -1.18
CA ASP A 224 -10.01 -34.71 -2.02
C ASP A 224 -9.59 -33.27 -1.70
N GLY A 225 -8.82 -33.01 -0.64
CA GLY A 225 -8.35 -31.70 -0.23
C GLY A 225 -6.91 -31.43 -0.61
N GLN A 226 -6.50 -30.18 -0.43
CA GLN A 226 -5.17 -29.67 -0.74
C GLN A 226 -4.48 -29.20 0.55
N ILE A 227 -3.17 -29.43 0.62
CA ILE A 227 -2.33 -28.97 1.72
C ILE A 227 -1.31 -27.99 1.15
N PHE A 228 -1.32 -26.75 1.64
CA PHE A 228 -0.30 -25.76 1.37
C PHE A 228 0.64 -25.64 2.58
N VAL A 229 1.94 -25.49 2.33
CA VAL A 229 2.95 -25.38 3.38
C VAL A 229 3.91 -24.24 3.04
N LEU A 230 4.14 -23.34 4.00
CA LEU A 230 5.10 -22.24 3.90
C LEU A 230 6.35 -22.55 4.72
N ASN A 231 7.51 -22.44 4.08
CA ASN A 231 8.86 -22.62 4.64
C ASN A 231 9.64 -21.30 4.55
N ALA A 232 9.10 -20.25 5.15
CA ALA A 232 9.74 -18.94 5.26
C ALA A 232 8.99 -18.10 6.30
N ASP A 233 9.62 -17.05 6.79
CA ASP A 233 9.12 -16.11 7.81
C ASP A 233 8.20 -15.01 7.24
N PHE A 234 7.78 -15.10 5.99
CA PHE A 234 7.03 -14.04 5.31
C PHE A 234 5.75 -13.60 6.03
N LEU A 235 5.10 -14.48 6.78
CA LEU A 235 3.89 -14.16 7.54
C LEU A 235 4.14 -13.62 8.94
N GLU A 236 5.39 -13.55 9.37
CA GLU A 236 5.76 -12.87 10.62
C GLU A 236 5.74 -11.34 10.46
N HIS A 237 5.59 -10.87 9.22
CA HIS A 237 5.51 -9.46 8.87
C HIS A 237 4.09 -9.08 8.44
N SER A 238 3.65 -7.88 8.78
CA SER A 238 2.32 -7.36 8.44
C SER A 238 2.04 -7.33 6.92
N TYR A 239 3.06 -7.11 6.10
CA TYR A 239 2.94 -7.17 4.64
C TYR A 239 2.70 -8.59 4.11
N GLY A 240 2.98 -9.63 4.88
CA GLY A 240 2.73 -11.03 4.52
C GLY A 240 1.26 -11.36 4.25
N ALA A 241 0.33 -10.51 4.65
CA ALA A 241 -1.10 -10.66 4.36
C ALA A 241 -1.38 -10.90 2.86
N GLY A 242 -0.53 -10.34 1.96
CA GLY A 242 -0.65 -10.58 0.52
C GLY A 242 -0.37 -12.01 0.11
N LEU A 243 0.64 -12.64 0.70
CA LEU A 243 0.94 -14.05 0.46
C LEU A 243 -0.20 -14.95 0.97
N CYS A 244 -0.73 -14.66 2.15
CA CYS A 244 -1.89 -15.39 2.68
C CYS A 244 -3.09 -15.28 1.72
N THR A 245 -3.42 -14.08 1.25
CA THR A 245 -4.47 -13.86 0.22
C THR A 245 -4.19 -14.67 -1.05
N ALA A 246 -2.95 -14.71 -1.52
CA ALA A 246 -2.55 -15.46 -2.71
C ALA A 246 -2.73 -16.98 -2.52
N VAL A 247 -2.40 -17.51 -1.34
CA VAL A 247 -2.64 -18.93 -1.00
C VAL A 247 -4.14 -19.24 -0.97
N LEU A 248 -4.95 -18.41 -0.32
CA LEU A 248 -6.42 -18.57 -0.30
C LEU A 248 -7.00 -18.53 -1.73
N CYS A 249 -6.53 -17.62 -2.57
CA CYS A 249 -6.86 -17.64 -3.99
C CYS A 249 -6.45 -18.95 -4.68
N GLY A 250 -5.32 -19.54 -4.27
CA GLY A 250 -4.80 -20.80 -4.81
C GLY A 250 -5.70 -22.00 -4.51
N MET A 251 -6.39 -21.98 -3.36
CA MET A 251 -7.28 -23.05 -2.89
C MET A 251 -8.59 -23.11 -3.68
N GLU A 252 -9.15 -21.98 -4.05
CA GLU A 252 -10.44 -21.93 -4.73
C GLU A 252 -10.27 -21.72 -6.26
N PRO A 253 -11.02 -22.43 -7.12
CA PRO A 253 -10.97 -22.24 -8.58
C PRO A 253 -11.48 -20.87 -9.00
N ASN A 254 -12.47 -20.32 -8.27
CA ASN A 254 -13.01 -18.97 -8.43
C ASN A 254 -12.95 -18.25 -7.09
N TYR A 255 -12.31 -17.10 -7.04
CA TYR A 255 -12.16 -16.32 -5.83
C TYR A 255 -12.30 -14.83 -6.13
N ALA A 256 -12.91 -14.08 -5.23
CA ALA A 256 -13.01 -12.64 -5.38
C ALA A 256 -12.89 -11.93 -4.02
N TYR A 257 -12.28 -10.74 -4.04
CA TYR A 257 -12.08 -9.91 -2.85
C TYR A 257 -11.92 -8.43 -3.24
N PRO A 258 -12.26 -7.49 -2.33
CA PRO A 258 -12.14 -6.06 -2.59
C PRO A 258 -10.69 -5.58 -2.53
N ILE A 259 -10.42 -4.48 -3.24
CA ILE A 259 -9.13 -3.78 -3.23
C ILE A 259 -9.31 -2.26 -3.25
N VAL A 260 -8.28 -1.52 -2.82
CA VAL A 260 -8.24 -0.05 -2.89
C VAL A 260 -8.03 0.44 -4.31
N ASN A 261 -7.20 -0.24 -5.08
CA ASN A 261 -6.73 0.14 -6.41
C ASN A 261 -6.05 1.52 -6.42
N ALA A 262 -4.91 1.61 -5.75
CA ALA A 262 -4.13 2.84 -5.67
C ALA A 262 -2.62 2.59 -5.66
N LYS A 263 -1.90 3.46 -6.37
CA LYS A 263 -0.44 3.60 -6.35
C LYS A 263 -0.12 5.05 -6.01
N VAL A 264 0.58 5.30 -4.89
CA VAL A 264 0.83 6.63 -4.34
C VAL A 264 2.31 6.85 -4.09
N TYR A 265 2.81 8.03 -4.44
CA TYR A 265 4.19 8.42 -4.22
C TYR A 265 4.26 9.68 -3.37
N TYR A 266 4.96 9.60 -2.25
CA TYR A 266 5.18 10.70 -1.32
C TYR A 266 6.58 11.28 -1.51
N ILE A 267 6.66 12.60 -1.62
CA ILE A 267 7.92 13.33 -1.51
C ILE A 267 7.90 14.10 -0.21
N ASP A 268 8.75 13.72 0.72
CA ASP A 268 8.87 14.42 1.99
C ASP A 268 9.76 15.65 1.86
N SER A 269 9.60 16.60 2.78
CA SER A 269 10.32 17.88 2.78
C SER A 269 10.20 18.63 1.43
N PHE A 270 9.02 18.54 0.77
CA PHE A 270 8.85 19.10 -0.57
C PHE A 270 7.52 19.90 -0.72
N PRO A 271 7.54 21.08 -1.36
CA PRO A 271 8.73 21.76 -1.86
C PRO A 271 9.58 22.25 -0.70
N PHE A 272 10.89 22.11 -0.84
CA PHE A 272 11.82 22.65 0.13
C PHE A 272 11.81 24.19 0.05
N ILE A 273 11.43 24.84 1.11
CA ILE A 273 11.22 26.28 1.14
C ILE A 273 12.12 27.02 2.14
N SER A 274 12.96 26.28 2.88
CA SER A 274 13.97 26.85 3.75
C SER A 274 15.22 27.29 2.98
N TYR A 275 15.97 28.26 3.52
CA TYR A 275 17.27 28.68 2.97
C TYR A 275 18.45 28.00 3.66
N GLU A 276 18.20 26.93 4.38
CA GLU A 276 19.24 26.20 5.08
C GLU A 276 20.29 25.62 4.11
N ASN A 277 21.50 25.46 4.64
CA ASN A 277 22.64 24.89 3.91
C ASN A 277 23.07 25.62 2.61
N GLY A 278 22.77 26.91 2.50
CA GLY A 278 23.06 27.70 1.29
C GLY A 278 24.50 27.63 0.82
N ASP A 279 25.47 27.63 1.74
CA ASP A 279 26.90 27.56 1.39
C ASP A 279 27.27 26.18 0.81
N SER A 280 26.75 25.12 1.34
CA SER A 280 26.97 23.76 0.83
C SER A 280 26.34 23.59 -0.55
N MET A 281 25.12 24.03 -0.73
CA MET A 281 24.42 23.98 -2.02
C MET A 281 25.14 24.80 -3.09
N MET A 282 25.60 26.00 -2.76
CA MET A 282 26.42 26.82 -3.67
C MET A 282 27.73 26.16 -4.05
N ARG A 283 28.37 25.46 -3.09
CA ARG A 283 29.64 24.77 -3.33
C ARG A 283 29.50 23.56 -4.25
N PHE A 284 28.43 22.74 -4.06
CA PHE A 284 28.25 21.49 -4.79
C PHE A 284 27.50 21.69 -6.12
N TYR A 285 26.49 22.54 -6.14
CA TYR A 285 25.60 22.68 -7.30
C TYR A 285 25.69 24.04 -7.97
N ASN A 286 26.50 24.99 -7.43
CA ASN A 286 26.60 26.38 -7.88
C ASN A 286 25.21 27.06 -7.93
N ARG A 287 24.34 26.75 -7.00
CA ARG A 287 22.96 27.23 -6.89
C ARG A 287 22.53 27.26 -5.43
N ASP A 288 21.62 28.16 -5.08
CA ASP A 288 20.91 28.05 -3.82
C ASP A 288 19.90 26.89 -3.87
N SER A 289 19.41 26.47 -2.71
CA SER A 289 18.47 25.33 -2.60
C SER A 289 17.19 25.53 -3.40
N GLN A 290 16.69 26.77 -3.48
CA GLN A 290 15.46 27.10 -4.19
C GLN A 290 15.63 27.00 -5.72
N ALA A 291 16.73 27.55 -6.23
CA ALA A 291 17.07 27.46 -7.65
C ALA A 291 17.38 26.00 -8.03
N PHE A 292 18.09 25.26 -7.17
CA PHE A 292 18.39 23.87 -7.39
C PHE A 292 17.12 23.01 -7.52
N ILE A 293 16.16 23.16 -6.60
CA ILE A 293 14.90 22.42 -6.64
C ILE A 293 14.09 22.77 -7.89
N LYS A 294 14.02 24.07 -8.27
CA LYS A 294 13.24 24.50 -9.44
C LYS A 294 13.86 24.07 -10.76
N ASP A 295 15.20 24.14 -10.86
CA ASP A 295 15.91 24.02 -12.15
C ASP A 295 16.43 22.61 -12.41
N GLN A 296 16.67 21.81 -11.37
CA GLN A 296 17.22 20.46 -11.48
C GLN A 296 16.27 19.37 -10.94
N VAL A 297 15.84 19.48 -9.69
CA VAL A 297 15.03 18.43 -9.07
C VAL A 297 13.66 18.31 -9.74
N TRP A 298 12.93 19.41 -9.82
CA TRP A 298 11.57 19.38 -10.35
C TRP A 298 11.47 18.90 -11.80
N PRO A 299 12.30 19.35 -12.75
CA PRO A 299 12.26 18.82 -14.11
C PRO A 299 12.53 17.32 -14.19
N ASN A 300 13.44 16.78 -13.36
CA ASN A 300 13.71 15.35 -13.31
C ASN A 300 12.50 14.58 -12.74
N LEU A 301 11.87 15.07 -11.67
CA LEU A 301 10.65 14.49 -11.12
C LEU A 301 9.51 14.50 -12.14
N VAL A 302 9.36 15.59 -12.91
CA VAL A 302 8.37 15.66 -14.00
C VAL A 302 8.66 14.61 -15.09
N THR A 303 9.92 14.35 -15.38
CA THR A 303 10.30 13.29 -16.33
C THR A 303 9.93 11.92 -15.77
N MET A 304 10.28 11.62 -14.51
CA MET A 304 9.91 10.36 -13.83
C MET A 304 8.39 10.16 -13.80
N MET A 305 7.61 11.23 -13.53
CA MET A 305 6.15 11.16 -13.56
C MET A 305 5.62 10.71 -14.92
N LYS A 306 6.22 11.19 -16.01
CA LYS A 306 5.80 10.82 -17.36
C LYS A 306 6.24 9.42 -17.77
N ASP A 307 7.46 9.04 -17.39
CA ASP A 307 8.06 7.77 -17.79
C ASP A 307 7.46 6.58 -17.02
N SER A 308 7.05 6.81 -15.77
CA SER A 308 6.53 5.76 -14.88
C SER A 308 5.03 5.86 -14.62
N ASP A 309 4.34 6.83 -15.25
CA ASP A 309 2.91 7.10 -15.02
C ASP A 309 2.59 7.21 -13.52
N ILE A 310 3.19 8.20 -12.85
CA ILE A 310 3.06 8.43 -11.41
C ILE A 310 2.69 9.87 -11.10
N ARG A 311 2.08 10.10 -9.94
CA ARG A 311 1.78 11.43 -9.40
C ARG A 311 2.30 11.53 -7.98
N PHE A 312 2.81 12.70 -7.63
CA PHE A 312 3.37 12.92 -6.31
C PHE A 312 2.40 13.63 -5.38
N THR A 313 2.47 13.25 -4.11
CA THR A 313 1.98 14.04 -2.98
C THR A 313 3.19 14.60 -2.26
N GLY A 314 3.40 15.92 -2.35
CA GLY A 314 4.50 16.62 -1.68
C GLY A 314 4.11 16.99 -0.26
N LEU A 315 4.87 16.49 0.72
CA LEU A 315 4.63 16.75 2.14
C LEU A 315 5.39 18.00 2.56
N TYR A 316 4.66 19.03 2.87
CA TYR A 316 5.16 20.35 3.18
C TYR A 316 5.59 20.47 4.63
N TYR A 317 6.78 21.06 4.84
CA TYR A 317 7.28 21.49 6.13
C TYR A 317 7.62 22.98 6.07
N ALA A 318 7.23 23.76 7.08
CA ALA A 318 7.66 25.14 7.19
C ALA A 318 9.04 25.27 7.84
N TYR A 319 9.37 24.33 8.73
CA TYR A 319 10.63 24.29 9.48
C TYR A 319 11.28 22.94 9.27
N LEU A 320 12.57 22.93 9.02
CA LEU A 320 13.38 21.72 8.84
C LEU A 320 14.40 21.54 9.95
N THR A 321 14.74 22.63 10.67
CA THR A 321 15.65 22.62 11.79
C THR A 321 15.08 23.41 12.96
N ASP A 322 15.80 23.48 14.05
CA ASP A 322 15.45 24.02 15.36
C ASP A 322 14.30 25.06 15.37
N ALA A 323 13.14 24.64 15.85
CA ALA A 323 11.94 25.46 15.99
C ALA A 323 12.07 26.63 16.96
N ALA A 324 13.18 26.72 17.70
CA ALA A 324 13.49 27.81 18.61
C ALA A 324 13.90 29.10 17.89
N SER A 325 14.27 29.04 16.61
CA SER A 325 14.55 30.26 15.85
C SER A 325 13.25 30.93 15.39
N GLU A 326 12.97 32.11 15.91
CA GLU A 326 11.80 32.91 15.50
C GLU A 326 11.87 33.42 14.03
N SER A 327 12.99 33.25 13.35
CA SER A 327 13.20 33.66 11.96
C SER A 327 12.97 32.47 11.03
N THR A 328 11.79 32.40 10.48
CA THR A 328 11.49 31.49 9.38
C THR A 328 12.10 32.01 8.08
N ASN A 329 13.02 31.26 7.52
CA ASN A 329 13.50 31.49 6.15
C ASN A 329 12.46 30.99 5.12
N PHE A 330 11.19 31.30 5.39
CA PHE A 330 10.07 30.88 4.56
C PHE A 330 10.04 31.61 3.23
N ASN A 331 10.00 30.88 2.12
CA ASN A 331 9.90 31.44 0.79
C ASN A 331 8.51 31.27 0.17
N ALA A 332 7.63 32.25 0.40
CA ALA A 332 6.28 32.28 -0.16
C ALA A 332 6.25 32.22 -1.70
N SER A 333 7.26 32.76 -2.38
CA SER A 333 7.31 32.74 -3.84
C SER A 333 7.57 31.34 -4.39
N THR A 334 8.38 30.55 -3.70
CA THR A 334 8.63 29.14 -4.06
C THR A 334 7.38 28.29 -3.83
N LEU A 335 6.70 28.46 -2.70
CA LEU A 335 5.44 27.76 -2.46
C LEU A 335 4.39 28.12 -3.53
N SER A 336 4.27 29.40 -3.89
CA SER A 336 3.36 29.86 -4.94
C SER A 336 3.71 29.28 -6.32
N TYR A 337 5.00 29.16 -6.64
CA TYR A 337 5.46 28.49 -7.85
C TYR A 337 5.04 27.02 -7.88
N PHE A 338 5.32 26.27 -6.81
CA PHE A 338 4.96 24.85 -6.75
C PHE A 338 3.46 24.61 -6.66
N LYS A 339 2.68 25.53 -6.10
CA LYS A 339 1.22 25.47 -6.16
C LYS A 339 0.73 25.39 -7.61
N LYS A 340 1.28 26.20 -8.51
CA LYS A 340 0.97 26.16 -9.95
C LYS A 340 1.50 24.90 -10.63
N GLN A 341 2.72 24.46 -10.30
CA GLN A 341 3.30 23.24 -10.87
C GLN A 341 2.52 22.00 -10.48
N PHE A 342 2.17 21.85 -9.21
CA PHE A 342 1.41 20.70 -8.71
C PHE A 342 0.04 20.64 -9.37
N SER A 343 -0.67 21.75 -9.45
CA SER A 343 -1.93 21.82 -10.18
C SER A 343 -1.79 21.39 -11.64
N LYS A 344 -0.74 21.87 -12.34
CA LYS A 344 -0.47 21.53 -13.74
C LYS A 344 -0.24 20.05 -13.98
N TYR A 345 0.41 19.35 -13.04
CA TYR A 345 0.79 17.94 -13.19
C TYR A 345 -0.10 17.00 -12.39
N GLY A 346 -1.17 17.49 -11.77
CA GLY A 346 -2.10 16.68 -11.00
C GLY A 346 -1.51 16.14 -9.69
N CYS A 347 -0.50 16.81 -9.15
CA CYS A 347 0.11 16.52 -7.86
C CYS A 347 -0.68 17.15 -6.71
N GLU A 348 -0.46 16.66 -5.49
CA GLU A 348 -1.13 17.12 -4.27
C GLU A 348 -0.13 17.65 -3.25
N PHE A 349 -0.57 18.64 -2.45
CA PHE A 349 0.13 19.00 -1.21
C PHE A 349 -0.50 18.28 -0.02
N GLY A 350 0.35 17.59 0.73
CA GLY A 350 0.09 17.16 2.09
C GLY A 350 0.83 18.05 3.10
N PHE A 351 0.50 17.90 4.37
CA PHE A 351 1.17 18.58 5.47
C PHE A 351 2.04 17.58 6.20
N GLY A 352 3.36 17.79 6.17
CA GLY A 352 4.35 17.00 6.89
C GLY A 352 4.53 17.48 8.34
N GLY A 353 4.06 18.67 8.63
CA GLY A 353 4.14 19.26 9.96
C GLY A 353 5.48 19.93 10.23
N TYR A 354 6.26 19.34 11.09
CA TYR A 354 7.58 19.78 11.53
C TYR A 354 8.57 18.63 11.40
N HIS A 355 9.76 18.88 10.91
CA HIS A 355 10.83 17.88 10.80
C HIS A 355 11.89 18.20 11.86
N PRO A 356 11.88 17.57 13.03
CA PRO A 356 12.83 17.85 14.07
C PRO A 356 14.16 17.12 13.80
N ASP A 357 15.25 17.85 13.77
CA ASP A 357 16.60 17.26 13.85
C ASP A 357 16.95 16.83 15.29
N ILE A 358 16.23 17.36 16.28
CA ILE A 358 16.51 17.14 17.69
C ILE A 358 15.18 16.99 18.45
N HIS A 359 15.16 16.12 19.45
CA HIS A 359 14.05 16.04 20.40
C HIS A 359 13.90 17.37 21.13
N ILE A 360 12.77 18.04 20.88
CA ILE A 360 12.39 19.26 21.57
C ILE A 360 11.28 19.00 22.59
N ASP A 361 11.13 19.94 23.51
CA ASP A 361 10.06 19.95 24.48
C ASP A 361 8.68 19.94 23.76
N LYS A 362 7.70 19.22 24.30
CA LYS A 362 6.35 19.08 23.77
C LYS A 362 5.67 20.44 23.49
N GLU A 363 5.89 21.45 24.32
CA GLU A 363 5.30 22.78 24.15
C GLU A 363 5.90 23.51 22.95
N LEU A 364 7.21 23.39 22.74
CA LEU A 364 7.90 23.93 21.56
C LEU A 364 7.48 23.22 20.29
N GLU A 365 7.31 21.91 20.34
CA GLU A 365 6.84 21.09 19.22
C GLU A 365 5.41 21.48 18.81
N GLU A 366 4.48 21.63 19.76
CA GLU A 366 3.12 22.09 19.48
C GLU A 366 3.12 23.49 18.86
N LYS A 367 3.95 24.42 19.37
CA LYS A 367 4.10 25.76 18.81
C LYS A 367 4.66 25.72 17.38
N ALA A 368 5.65 24.86 17.10
CA ALA A 368 6.22 24.70 15.76
C ALA A 368 5.20 24.17 14.76
N LEU A 369 4.43 23.16 15.14
CA LEU A 369 3.35 22.60 14.32
C LEU A 369 2.26 23.63 14.03
N ASP A 370 1.80 24.38 15.06
CA ASP A 370 0.79 25.43 14.88
C ASP A 370 1.28 26.55 13.97
N THR A 371 2.55 26.94 14.10
CA THR A 371 3.15 27.98 13.26
C THR A 371 3.26 27.50 11.82
N SER A 372 3.75 26.27 11.59
CA SER A 372 3.85 25.66 10.26
C SER A 372 2.48 25.57 9.58
N TYR A 373 1.47 25.13 10.31
CA TYR A 373 0.12 25.01 9.78
C TYR A 373 -0.51 26.39 9.46
N ASN A 374 -0.31 27.38 10.32
CA ASN A 374 -0.81 28.74 10.06
C ASN A 374 -0.13 29.36 8.86
N GLN A 375 1.17 29.16 8.68
CA GLN A 375 1.90 29.61 7.49
C GLN A 375 1.41 28.91 6.22
N PHE A 376 1.19 27.60 6.27
CA PHE A 376 0.60 26.86 5.16
C PHE A 376 -0.76 27.45 4.77
N ARG A 377 -1.65 27.60 5.72
CA ARG A 377 -2.99 28.19 5.48
C ARG A 377 -2.94 29.60 4.92
N PHE A 378 -2.07 30.44 5.46
CA PHE A 378 -1.93 31.82 4.98
C PHE A 378 -1.53 31.87 3.50
N ASN A 379 -0.59 31.03 3.08
CA ASN A 379 -0.04 31.07 1.72
C ASN A 379 -0.84 30.23 0.71
N MET A 380 -1.47 29.15 1.17
CA MET A 380 -2.27 28.27 0.30
C MET A 380 -3.74 28.70 0.18
N GLY A 381 -4.19 29.60 1.04
CA GLY A 381 -5.56 30.14 1.00
C GLY A 381 -6.62 29.07 1.22
N SER A 382 -7.51 28.92 0.23
CA SER A 382 -8.63 27.96 0.29
C SER A 382 -8.24 26.52 -0.04
N TYR A 383 -6.92 26.20 -0.19
CA TYR A 383 -6.47 24.84 -0.49
C TYR A 383 -7.04 23.83 0.52
N ASN A 384 -7.63 22.76 0.00
CA ASN A 384 -8.21 21.71 0.83
C ASN A 384 -7.13 20.70 1.23
N LEU A 385 -6.57 20.86 2.43
CA LEU A 385 -5.57 19.98 2.98
C LEU A 385 -6.21 18.67 3.46
N VAL A 386 -5.96 17.58 2.76
CA VAL A 386 -6.56 16.26 3.02
C VAL A 386 -5.57 15.30 3.67
N THR A 387 -4.28 15.43 3.33
CA THR A 387 -3.22 14.50 3.74
C THR A 387 -2.34 15.13 4.83
N TYR A 388 -2.12 14.36 5.89
CA TYR A 388 -1.18 14.68 6.97
C TYR A 388 -0.24 13.49 7.21
N LYS A 389 1.07 13.75 7.24
CA LYS A 389 2.07 12.75 7.63
C LYS A 389 2.47 12.93 9.07
N TYR A 390 2.56 11.82 9.78
CA TYR A 390 3.08 11.77 11.13
C TYR A 390 4.62 11.89 11.13
N SER A 391 5.14 12.67 12.07
CA SER A 391 6.55 12.64 12.42
C SER A 391 6.78 11.63 13.54
N ASN A 392 7.68 10.67 13.35
CA ASN A 392 7.98 9.60 14.33
C ASN A 392 8.48 10.12 15.69
N THR A 393 8.77 11.41 15.80
CA THR A 393 9.26 12.06 17.03
C THR A 393 8.14 12.67 17.87
N ILE A 394 6.91 12.76 17.33
CA ILE A 394 5.76 13.39 17.99
C ILE A 394 5.06 12.36 18.89
N THR A 395 4.67 12.76 20.10
CA THR A 395 3.91 11.88 21.00
C THR A 395 2.50 11.61 20.43
N GLN A 396 1.97 10.40 20.70
CA GLN A 396 0.60 10.00 20.30
C GLN A 396 -0.48 11.03 20.70
N SER A 397 -0.31 11.65 21.87
CA SER A 397 -1.22 12.70 22.36
C SER A 397 -1.24 13.92 21.44
N LEU A 398 -0.06 14.43 21.05
CA LEU A 398 0.05 15.60 20.19
C LEU A 398 -0.48 15.32 18.77
N GLN A 399 -0.25 14.11 18.27
CA GLN A 399 -0.82 13.63 17.02
C GLN A 399 -2.35 13.68 17.01
N ASN A 400 -2.99 13.19 18.07
CA ASN A 400 -4.45 13.23 18.20
C ASN A 400 -4.99 14.66 18.26
N ASP A 401 -4.25 15.56 18.92
CA ASP A 401 -4.58 16.99 18.99
C ASP A 401 -4.47 17.63 17.60
N MET A 402 -3.43 17.32 16.83
CA MET A 402 -3.27 17.80 15.46
C MET A 402 -4.37 17.30 14.53
N LEU A 403 -4.73 16.02 14.56
CA LEU A 403 -5.86 15.48 13.79
C LEU A 403 -7.20 16.12 14.16
N THR A 404 -7.32 16.63 15.38
CA THR A 404 -8.51 17.38 15.82
C THR A 404 -8.51 18.81 15.29
N LYS A 405 -7.34 19.47 15.23
CA LYS A 405 -7.17 20.80 14.64
C LYS A 405 -7.33 20.79 13.11
N LEU A 406 -6.81 19.77 12.44
CA LEU A 406 -6.82 19.59 10.99
C LEU A 406 -8.15 18.97 10.50
N ARG A 407 -9.26 19.68 10.69
CA ARG A 407 -10.63 19.16 10.49
C ARG A 407 -10.94 18.59 9.10
N LYS A 408 -10.14 18.92 8.08
CA LYS A 408 -10.33 18.46 6.69
C LYS A 408 -9.43 17.30 6.33
N VAL A 409 -8.47 16.95 7.20
CA VAL A 409 -7.61 15.80 6.98
C VAL A 409 -8.45 14.53 7.04
N SER A 410 -8.33 13.72 6.01
CA SER A 410 -8.99 12.43 5.90
C SER A 410 -8.00 11.29 5.61
N VAL A 411 -6.73 11.63 5.35
CA VAL A 411 -5.64 10.69 5.15
C VAL A 411 -4.51 11.04 6.12
N TYR A 412 -4.14 10.05 6.89
CA TYR A 412 -3.03 10.05 7.81
C TYR A 412 -1.97 9.08 7.29
N VAL A 413 -0.74 9.54 7.11
CA VAL A 413 0.35 8.73 6.54
C VAL A 413 1.30 8.32 7.64
N SER A 414 1.50 7.01 7.81
CA SER A 414 2.37 6.43 8.82
C SER A 414 3.26 5.32 8.26
N LYS A 415 4.30 4.93 8.98
CA LYS A 415 5.11 3.77 8.62
C LYS A 415 4.29 2.48 8.67
N LEU A 416 4.66 1.51 7.83
CA LEU A 416 4.01 0.20 7.75
C LEU A 416 4.18 -0.60 9.05
N GLU A 417 5.37 -0.54 9.64
CA GLU A 417 5.69 -1.21 10.90
C GLU A 417 6.12 -0.16 11.92
N SER A 418 5.48 -0.15 13.10
CA SER A 418 5.96 0.67 14.22
C SER A 418 7.13 -0.06 14.89
N SER A 419 8.18 0.68 15.26
CA SER A 419 9.34 0.14 15.98
C SER A 419 9.08 -0.14 17.47
N GLU A 420 7.86 0.06 17.95
CA GLU A 420 7.50 -0.25 19.33
C GLU A 420 7.07 -1.71 19.43
N GLU A 421 7.85 -2.50 20.18
CA GLU A 421 7.55 -3.89 20.50
C GLU A 421 6.19 -3.96 21.21
N GLY A 422 5.24 -4.66 20.61
CA GLY A 422 4.07 -5.18 21.31
C GLY A 422 2.71 -4.98 20.69
N ASP A 423 2.49 -3.99 19.82
CA ASP A 423 1.16 -3.76 19.23
C ASP A 423 1.17 -3.94 17.71
N TYR A 424 0.61 -5.07 17.26
CA TYR A 424 0.30 -5.26 15.84
C TYR A 424 -0.69 -4.19 15.38
N GLN A 425 -0.28 -3.36 14.45
CA GLN A 425 -1.17 -2.40 13.81
C GLN A 425 -1.50 -2.86 12.40
N ALA A 426 -2.79 -2.91 12.09
CA ALA A 426 -3.24 -3.19 10.74
C ALA A 426 -2.67 -2.16 9.76
N PRO A 427 -1.97 -2.57 8.69
CA PRO A 427 -1.34 -1.65 7.75
C PRO A 427 -2.28 -0.56 7.24
N LEU A 428 -3.49 -0.94 6.82
CA LEU A 428 -4.54 -0.03 6.40
C LEU A 428 -5.72 -0.12 7.35
N SER A 429 -6.06 0.99 8.01
CA SER A 429 -7.11 1.05 9.04
C SER A 429 -7.66 2.46 9.18
N PHE A 430 -8.64 2.66 10.05
CA PHE A 430 -9.04 3.99 10.48
C PHE A 430 -8.20 4.45 11.68
N ALA A 431 -7.46 5.55 11.51
CA ALA A 431 -6.78 6.23 12.61
C ALA A 431 -7.77 6.94 13.54
N LYS A 432 -8.88 7.43 12.96
CA LYS A 432 -10.02 8.07 13.65
C LYS A 432 -11.25 7.92 12.74
N SER A 433 -12.44 8.16 13.26
CA SER A 433 -13.67 8.11 12.49
C SER A 433 -13.58 8.77 11.15
N ASN A 434 -13.49 8.61 10.06
CA ASN A 434 -13.27 9.31 8.78
C ASN A 434 -11.80 9.63 8.42
N VAL A 435 -10.81 9.24 9.20
CA VAL A 435 -9.40 9.43 8.87
C VAL A 435 -8.77 8.06 8.64
N VAL A 436 -8.35 7.82 7.40
CA VAL A 436 -7.68 6.57 7.04
C VAL A 436 -6.21 6.66 7.39
N ASN A 437 -5.68 5.64 8.06
CA ASN A 437 -4.25 5.42 8.19
C ASN A 437 -3.73 4.77 6.92
N MET A 438 -2.92 5.50 6.15
CA MET A 438 -2.31 5.05 4.90
C MET A 438 -0.87 4.63 5.18
N PRO A 439 -0.49 3.35 5.01
CA PRO A 439 0.86 2.90 5.30
C PRO A 439 1.85 3.38 4.24
N ILE A 440 3.08 3.69 4.67
CA ILE A 440 4.25 3.78 3.80
C ILE A 440 4.80 2.35 3.65
N ILE A 441 4.71 1.78 2.45
CA ILE A 441 5.11 0.40 2.17
C ILE A 441 6.60 0.31 1.79
N CYS A 442 7.05 1.25 0.95
CA CYS A 442 8.39 1.29 0.39
C CYS A 442 9.05 2.62 0.73
N GLU A 443 10.29 2.58 1.25
CA GLU A 443 11.05 3.77 1.65
C GLU A 443 12.43 3.85 0.98
N GLU A 444 12.89 2.79 0.33
CA GLU A 444 14.23 2.75 -0.26
C GLU A 444 14.32 3.61 -1.53
N VAL A 445 15.46 4.28 -1.67
CA VAL A 445 15.77 5.09 -2.85
C VAL A 445 16.53 4.28 -3.90
N ALA A 446 17.40 3.39 -3.46
CA ALA A 446 18.10 2.44 -4.33
C ALA A 446 17.24 1.21 -4.57
N PRO A 447 17.37 0.52 -5.73
CA PRO A 447 16.61 -0.67 -6.01
C PRO A 447 16.70 -1.70 -4.88
N SER A 448 15.54 -2.03 -4.30
CA SER A 448 15.41 -2.93 -3.14
C SER A 448 14.43 -4.05 -3.46
N TYR A 449 14.93 -5.30 -3.45
CA TYR A 449 14.06 -6.46 -3.62
C TYR A 449 13.18 -6.71 -2.39
N GLN A 450 13.56 -6.18 -1.22
CA GLN A 450 12.71 -6.20 -0.04
C GLN A 450 11.49 -5.30 -0.23
N ASP A 451 11.67 -4.07 -0.69
CA ASP A 451 10.57 -3.16 -1.00
C ASP A 451 9.72 -3.69 -2.16
N TYR A 452 10.37 -4.29 -3.18
CA TYR A 452 9.64 -4.95 -4.26
C TYR A 452 8.73 -6.08 -3.76
N TRP A 453 9.22 -6.93 -2.84
CA TRP A 453 8.42 -7.99 -2.22
C TRP A 453 7.26 -7.43 -1.38
N LYS A 454 7.52 -6.40 -0.55
CA LYS A 454 6.47 -5.68 0.20
C LYS A 454 5.41 -5.13 -0.73
N ALA A 455 5.82 -4.43 -1.80
CA ALA A 455 4.90 -3.86 -2.79
C ALA A 455 4.03 -4.91 -3.47
N CYS A 456 4.61 -6.05 -3.90
CA CYS A 456 3.86 -7.15 -4.50
C CYS A 456 2.82 -7.75 -3.55
N ASN A 457 3.20 -7.95 -2.28
CA ASN A 457 2.30 -8.46 -1.25
C ASN A 457 1.14 -7.49 -0.96
N MET A 458 1.45 -6.22 -0.71
CA MET A 458 0.42 -5.23 -0.40
C MET A 458 -0.48 -4.94 -1.61
N ALA A 459 0.05 -5.00 -2.82
CA ALA A 459 -0.75 -4.98 -4.03
C ALA A 459 -1.70 -6.18 -4.09
N SER A 460 -1.25 -7.38 -3.73
CA SER A 460 -2.07 -8.59 -3.75
C SER A 460 -3.20 -8.58 -2.73
N SER A 461 -2.98 -8.11 -1.49
CA SER A 461 -4.02 -8.10 -0.45
C SER A 461 -4.93 -6.89 -0.53
N LEU A 462 -4.35 -5.71 -0.72
CA LEU A 462 -5.06 -4.42 -0.64
C LEU A 462 -5.28 -3.75 -2.00
N GLY A 463 -4.56 -4.18 -3.05
CA GLY A 463 -4.47 -3.36 -4.25
C GLY A 463 -3.86 -1.98 -3.97
N LEU A 464 -2.86 -1.92 -3.10
CA LEU A 464 -2.22 -0.68 -2.65
C LEU A 464 -0.70 -0.80 -2.77
N SER A 465 -0.08 0.22 -3.31
CA SER A 465 1.37 0.44 -3.28
C SER A 465 1.64 1.89 -2.92
N THR A 466 2.50 2.12 -1.93
CA THR A 466 2.91 3.46 -1.53
C THR A 466 4.43 3.51 -1.44
N HIS A 467 5.02 4.53 -2.04
CA HIS A 467 6.45 4.78 -1.96
C HIS A 467 6.71 6.16 -1.38
N TYR A 468 7.71 6.26 -0.51
CA TYR A 468 8.09 7.48 0.18
C TYR A 468 9.58 7.72 0.01
N PHE A 469 9.97 8.97 -0.23
CA PHE A 469 11.36 9.40 -0.19
C PHE A 469 11.47 10.83 0.32
N ASP A 470 12.60 11.15 0.96
CA ASP A 470 12.83 12.43 1.59
C ASP A 470 13.82 13.29 0.80
N MET A 471 13.45 14.54 0.55
CA MET A 471 14.34 15.53 -0.10
C MET A 471 15.26 16.23 0.90
N TYR A 472 15.02 16.06 2.21
CA TYR A 472 15.86 16.67 3.25
C TYR A 472 17.31 16.26 3.12
N ASP A 473 17.58 14.96 3.00
CA ASP A 473 18.93 14.43 2.88
C ASP A 473 19.68 14.94 1.63
N VAL A 474 18.98 15.08 0.52
CA VAL A 474 19.58 15.63 -0.73
C VAL A 474 20.09 17.06 -0.53
N ILE A 475 19.42 17.84 0.30
CA ILE A 475 19.73 19.26 0.50
C ILE A 475 20.69 19.48 1.66
N THR A 476 20.54 18.69 2.74
CA THR A 476 21.33 18.89 3.96
C THR A 476 22.60 18.05 3.99
N ASN A 477 22.61 16.89 3.33
CA ASN A 477 23.70 15.91 3.36
C ASN A 477 24.59 15.94 2.12
N THR A 478 24.83 17.12 1.58
CA THR A 478 25.57 17.35 0.31
C THR A 478 27.01 16.83 0.31
N SER A 479 27.60 16.55 1.48
CA SER A 479 28.95 15.95 1.60
C SER A 479 28.95 14.44 1.35
N ASN A 480 27.80 13.78 1.36
CA ASN A 480 27.66 12.35 1.12
C ASN A 480 27.30 12.12 -0.35
N TYR A 481 28.16 11.42 -1.08
CA TYR A 481 27.98 11.14 -2.51
C TYR A 481 26.68 10.38 -2.82
N SER A 482 26.17 9.59 -1.88
CA SER A 482 24.90 8.86 -2.05
C SER A 482 23.69 9.79 -2.16
N PHE A 483 23.77 10.99 -1.60
CA PHE A 483 22.72 12.00 -1.66
C PHE A 483 22.96 13.05 -2.74
N GLU A 484 24.03 12.92 -3.55
CA GLU A 484 24.17 13.75 -4.75
C GLU A 484 22.99 13.49 -5.68
N TRP A 485 22.30 14.55 -6.10
CA TRP A 485 21.03 14.46 -6.84
C TRP A 485 21.11 13.58 -8.09
N MET A 486 22.22 13.61 -8.81
CA MET A 486 22.38 12.78 -10.00
C MET A 486 22.33 11.29 -9.65
N THR A 487 23.05 10.87 -8.63
CA THR A 487 23.07 9.48 -8.14
C THR A 487 21.72 9.11 -7.52
N TYR A 488 21.19 9.98 -6.65
CA TYR A 488 19.92 9.79 -5.97
C TYR A 488 18.77 9.62 -6.96
N SER A 489 18.63 10.53 -7.93
CA SER A 489 17.55 10.49 -8.93
C SER A 489 17.64 9.28 -9.87
N GLN A 490 18.84 8.83 -10.23
CA GLN A 490 19.03 7.62 -11.03
C GLN A 490 18.62 6.36 -10.26
N ASN A 491 18.96 6.28 -8.98
CA ASN A 491 18.58 5.16 -8.12
C ASN A 491 17.07 5.15 -7.91
N LEU A 492 16.47 6.30 -7.61
CA LEU A 492 15.02 6.45 -7.46
C LEU A 492 14.25 6.03 -8.73
N ALA A 493 14.74 6.40 -9.92
CA ALA A 493 14.15 5.96 -11.18
C ALA A 493 14.24 4.44 -11.39
N LYS A 494 15.35 3.82 -10.97
CA LYS A 494 15.49 2.34 -11.01
C LYS A 494 14.56 1.66 -10.03
N GLU A 495 14.41 2.22 -8.81
CA GLU A 495 13.48 1.71 -7.81
C GLU A 495 12.04 1.79 -8.33
N PHE A 496 11.59 2.92 -8.85
CA PHE A 496 10.25 3.05 -9.45
C PHE A 496 10.01 2.04 -10.57
N ASN A 497 11.03 1.79 -11.41
CA ASN A 497 10.93 0.77 -12.46
C ASN A 497 10.84 -0.65 -11.88
N LEU A 498 11.55 -0.94 -10.80
CA LEU A 498 11.47 -2.23 -10.12
C LEU A 498 10.09 -2.45 -9.51
N LEU A 499 9.60 -1.51 -8.72
CA LEU A 499 8.28 -1.57 -8.09
C LEU A 499 7.15 -1.67 -9.12
N ASN A 500 7.28 -0.95 -10.23
CA ASN A 500 6.27 -0.95 -11.29
C ASN A 500 6.10 -2.33 -11.97
N ARG A 501 7.08 -3.21 -11.93
CA ARG A 501 6.94 -4.59 -12.45
C ARG A 501 5.82 -5.35 -11.73
N GLY A 502 5.69 -5.19 -10.40
CA GLY A 502 4.67 -5.86 -9.60
C GLY A 502 3.36 -5.09 -9.48
N THR A 503 3.40 -3.77 -9.68
CA THR A 503 2.30 -2.86 -9.37
C THR A 503 1.75 -2.08 -10.58
N SER A 504 2.19 -2.41 -11.81
CA SER A 504 1.77 -1.70 -13.03
C SER A 504 0.28 -1.73 -13.30
N TRP A 505 -0.42 -2.71 -12.78
CA TRP A 505 -1.87 -2.86 -12.92
C TRP A 505 -2.68 -1.97 -11.96
N LEU A 506 -2.04 -1.39 -10.94
CA LEU A 506 -2.67 -0.43 -10.03
C LEU A 506 -2.80 0.94 -10.68
N THR A 507 -3.86 1.65 -10.35
CA THR A 507 -4.09 3.02 -10.83
C THR A 507 -3.27 4.01 -10.02
N GLU A 508 -2.55 4.91 -10.70
CA GLU A 508 -1.86 6.00 -10.02
C GLU A 508 -2.88 6.98 -9.42
N ARG A 509 -2.59 7.44 -8.20
CA ARG A 509 -3.45 8.36 -7.45
C ARG A 509 -2.63 9.28 -6.56
N THR A 510 -3.18 10.45 -6.28
CA THR A 510 -2.70 11.26 -5.15
C THR A 510 -3.18 10.64 -3.83
N SER A 511 -2.60 11.06 -2.72
CA SER A 511 -2.97 10.57 -1.40
C SER A 511 -4.46 10.77 -1.07
N ALA A 512 -5.02 11.93 -1.42
CA ALA A 512 -6.45 12.21 -1.23
C ALA A 512 -7.35 11.24 -2.01
N GLN A 513 -7.00 10.98 -3.27
CA GLN A 513 -7.74 10.04 -4.11
C GLN A 513 -7.63 8.60 -3.60
N ALA A 514 -6.45 8.20 -3.14
CA ALA A 514 -6.23 6.90 -2.55
C ALA A 514 -6.99 6.74 -1.22
N GLY A 515 -6.96 7.76 -0.37
CA GLY A 515 -7.72 7.78 0.88
C GLY A 515 -9.23 7.69 0.67
N TYR A 516 -9.74 8.35 -0.37
CA TYR A 516 -11.13 8.20 -0.81
C TYR A 516 -11.49 6.74 -1.11
N ARG A 517 -10.65 6.05 -1.88
CA ARG A 517 -10.84 4.64 -2.22
C ARG A 517 -10.67 3.74 -1.00
N ALA A 518 -9.67 4.02 -0.16
CA ALA A 518 -9.39 3.25 1.04
C ALA A 518 -10.55 3.28 2.06
N LYS A 519 -11.21 4.41 2.25
CA LYS A 519 -12.41 4.49 3.10
C LYS A 519 -13.52 3.56 2.62
N ARG A 520 -13.80 3.56 1.31
CA ARG A 520 -14.83 2.71 0.71
C ARG A 520 -14.47 1.24 0.82
N PHE A 521 -13.21 0.90 0.54
CA PHE A 521 -12.67 -0.44 0.74
C PHE A 521 -12.85 -0.94 2.18
N LEU A 522 -12.54 -0.10 3.17
CA LEU A 522 -12.68 -0.47 4.57
C LEU A 522 -14.13 -0.71 4.98
N CYS A 523 -15.08 0.01 4.37
CA CYS A 523 -16.50 -0.03 4.73
C CYS A 523 -17.33 -1.03 3.91
N VAL A 524 -16.97 -1.29 2.65
CA VAL A 524 -17.76 -2.16 1.77
C VAL A 524 -17.78 -3.62 2.27
N ILE A 525 -18.94 -4.26 2.18
CA ILE A 525 -19.12 -5.68 2.46
C ILE A 525 -19.63 -6.34 1.17
N PRO A 526 -18.74 -6.99 0.40
CA PRO A 526 -19.12 -7.65 -0.83
C PRO A 526 -19.59 -9.10 -0.57
N HIS A 527 -20.60 -9.52 -1.30
CA HIS A 527 -21.06 -10.88 -1.41
C HIS A 527 -20.87 -11.37 -2.84
N PHE A 528 -20.13 -12.47 -3.01
CA PHE A 528 -19.81 -13.05 -4.30
C PHE A 528 -20.53 -14.37 -4.49
N THR A 529 -21.27 -14.50 -5.58
CA THR A 529 -21.93 -15.76 -5.95
C THR A 529 -21.46 -16.16 -7.34
N PHE A 530 -20.72 -17.26 -7.41
CA PHE A 530 -20.27 -17.85 -8.68
C PHE A 530 -21.20 -18.98 -9.10
N SER A 531 -21.56 -18.97 -10.38
CA SER A 531 -22.18 -20.08 -11.09
C SER A 531 -21.33 -20.46 -12.31
N ASP A 532 -21.77 -21.48 -13.04
CA ASP A 532 -21.05 -21.90 -14.25
C ASP A 532 -20.99 -20.83 -15.34
N SER A 533 -21.91 -19.87 -15.38
CA SER A 533 -22.01 -18.86 -16.44
C SER A 533 -21.98 -17.42 -15.94
N GLU A 534 -22.02 -17.21 -14.62
CA GLU A 534 -22.19 -15.87 -14.08
C GLU A 534 -21.47 -15.70 -12.74
N LEU A 535 -20.99 -14.49 -12.50
CA LEU A 535 -20.56 -13.98 -11.19
C LEU A 535 -21.51 -12.85 -10.81
N THR A 536 -22.20 -12.98 -9.69
CA THR A 536 -22.96 -11.89 -9.07
C THR A 536 -22.15 -11.28 -7.93
N ILE A 537 -21.96 -9.96 -7.98
CA ILE A 537 -21.35 -9.15 -6.93
C ILE A 537 -22.43 -8.27 -6.35
N LYS A 538 -22.71 -8.43 -5.05
CA LYS A 538 -23.63 -7.57 -4.30
C LYS A 538 -22.85 -6.91 -3.17
N CYS A 539 -22.97 -5.59 -3.01
CA CYS A 539 -22.23 -4.82 -2.03
C CYS A 539 -23.18 -4.15 -1.04
N ASP A 540 -23.02 -4.46 0.24
CA ASP A 540 -23.57 -3.63 1.31
C ASP A 540 -22.60 -2.48 1.60
N ASN A 541 -23.08 -1.37 2.18
CA ASN A 541 -22.31 -0.13 2.40
C ASN A 541 -21.67 0.45 1.12
N PHE A 542 -22.29 0.23 -0.02
CA PHE A 542 -21.84 0.76 -1.30
C PHE A 542 -22.10 2.27 -1.38
N ASP A 543 -21.13 3.04 -1.92
CA ASP A 543 -21.29 4.47 -2.16
C ASP A 543 -21.40 4.76 -3.67
N ASP A 544 -20.28 4.92 -4.36
CA ASP A 544 -20.25 5.27 -5.79
C ASP A 544 -19.61 4.19 -6.66
N SER A 545 -18.55 3.55 -6.16
CA SER A 545 -17.84 2.48 -6.83
C SER A 545 -17.12 1.57 -5.83
N ALA A 546 -16.84 0.33 -6.25
CA ALA A 546 -15.98 -0.59 -5.52
C ALA A 546 -15.13 -1.40 -6.51
N THR A 547 -13.89 -1.67 -6.14
CA THR A 547 -12.94 -2.41 -6.98
C THR A 547 -12.62 -3.75 -6.37
N PHE A 548 -12.55 -4.78 -7.21
CA PHE A 548 -12.32 -6.17 -6.79
C PHE A 548 -11.25 -6.83 -7.65
N ILE A 549 -10.51 -7.74 -7.06
CA ILE A 549 -9.81 -8.79 -7.80
C ILE A 549 -10.77 -9.96 -7.95
N VAL A 550 -10.86 -10.47 -9.17
CA VAL A 550 -11.62 -11.68 -9.51
C VAL A 550 -10.67 -12.68 -10.14
N LYS A 551 -10.46 -13.81 -9.47
CA LYS A 551 -9.75 -14.97 -10.01
C LYS A 551 -10.75 -15.92 -10.64
N THR A 552 -10.56 -16.26 -11.89
CA THR A 552 -11.34 -17.27 -12.62
C THR A 552 -10.61 -17.69 -13.89
N SER A 553 -10.77 -18.93 -14.30
CA SER A 553 -10.27 -19.42 -15.62
C SER A 553 -11.14 -18.98 -16.79
N LYS A 554 -12.32 -18.41 -16.53
CA LYS A 554 -13.29 -17.96 -17.53
C LYS A 554 -13.05 -16.52 -17.93
N LYS A 555 -13.52 -16.14 -19.13
CA LYS A 555 -13.46 -14.75 -19.58
C LYS A 555 -14.68 -13.98 -19.08
N LEU A 556 -14.49 -12.72 -18.72
CA LEU A 556 -15.57 -11.81 -18.34
C LEU A 556 -16.11 -11.10 -19.58
N LYS A 557 -17.45 -11.03 -19.70
CA LYS A 557 -18.09 -10.24 -20.76
C LYS A 557 -18.27 -8.80 -20.28
N PRO A 558 -17.65 -7.80 -20.91
CA PRO A 558 -17.74 -6.39 -20.49
C PRO A 558 -19.18 -5.85 -20.56
N ASP A 559 -19.53 -4.97 -19.60
CA ASP A 559 -20.75 -4.14 -19.60
C ASP A 559 -20.39 -2.79 -18.94
N GLU A 560 -19.82 -1.87 -19.74
CA GLU A 560 -19.26 -0.59 -19.29
C GLU A 560 -20.26 0.32 -18.56
N ALA A 561 -21.56 0.09 -18.73
CA ALA A 561 -22.60 0.83 -18.00
C ALA A 561 -22.73 0.41 -16.51
N LYS A 562 -22.23 -0.79 -16.16
CA LYS A 562 -22.36 -1.35 -14.83
C LYS A 562 -21.03 -1.62 -14.15
N PHE A 563 -20.03 -2.00 -14.93
CA PHE A 563 -18.70 -2.32 -14.44
C PHE A 563 -17.65 -2.19 -15.54
N GLU A 564 -16.42 -1.96 -15.12
CA GLU A 564 -15.23 -2.08 -15.95
C GLU A 564 -14.41 -3.30 -15.51
N ALA A 565 -13.79 -3.99 -16.45
CA ALA A 565 -12.95 -5.14 -16.17
C ALA A 565 -11.64 -5.05 -16.95
N THR A 566 -10.53 -5.07 -16.24
CA THR A 566 -9.17 -5.10 -16.80
C THR A 566 -8.55 -6.45 -16.50
N LYS A 567 -8.08 -7.16 -17.53
CA LYS A 567 -7.34 -8.40 -17.35
C LYS A 567 -5.93 -8.09 -16.86
N ILE A 568 -5.55 -8.59 -15.67
CA ILE A 568 -4.21 -8.41 -15.09
C ILE A 568 -3.27 -9.52 -15.60
N SER A 569 -3.69 -10.77 -15.45
CA SER A 569 -2.95 -11.96 -15.89
C SER A 569 -3.91 -13.03 -16.42
N ASP A 570 -3.47 -14.24 -16.66
CA ASP A 570 -4.31 -15.25 -17.32
C ASP A 570 -5.58 -15.61 -16.58
N SER A 571 -5.53 -15.62 -15.25
CA SER A 571 -6.68 -15.96 -14.40
C SER A 571 -7.17 -14.82 -13.51
N PHE A 572 -6.55 -13.65 -13.55
CA PHE A 572 -6.90 -12.53 -12.68
C PHE A 572 -7.43 -11.33 -13.46
N TYR A 573 -8.51 -10.77 -12.96
CA TYR A 573 -9.14 -9.54 -13.46
C TYR A 573 -9.28 -8.54 -12.34
N MET A 574 -9.05 -7.27 -12.62
CA MET A 574 -9.50 -6.16 -11.81
C MET A 574 -10.87 -5.73 -12.32
N VAL A 575 -11.86 -5.70 -11.45
CA VAL A 575 -13.26 -5.36 -11.77
C VAL A 575 -13.68 -4.18 -10.91
N GLU A 576 -14.04 -3.07 -11.51
CA GLU A 576 -14.64 -1.92 -10.83
C GLU A 576 -16.13 -1.86 -11.14
N VAL A 577 -16.97 -1.90 -10.11
CA VAL A 577 -18.43 -1.84 -10.24
C VAL A 577 -18.95 -0.47 -9.86
N PHE A 578 -19.97 0.01 -10.58
CA PHE A 578 -20.60 1.32 -10.39
C PHE A 578 -22.05 1.21 -9.90
N LYS A 579 -22.44 0.01 -9.48
CA LYS A 579 -23.76 -0.28 -8.90
C LYS A 579 -23.60 -1.23 -7.72
N PRO A 580 -24.47 -1.15 -6.71
CA PRO A 580 -24.41 -2.01 -5.53
C PRO A 580 -24.64 -3.50 -5.85
N GLU A 581 -25.26 -3.80 -6.99
CA GLU A 581 -25.46 -5.18 -7.45
C GLU A 581 -25.18 -5.27 -8.95
N VAL A 582 -24.28 -6.18 -9.33
CA VAL A 582 -23.85 -6.40 -10.72
C VAL A 582 -23.73 -7.90 -10.98
N THR A 583 -24.32 -8.36 -12.10
CA THR A 583 -24.13 -9.73 -12.60
C THR A 583 -23.24 -9.68 -13.86
N ILE A 584 -22.14 -10.40 -13.81
CA ILE A 584 -21.10 -10.49 -14.84
C ILE A 584 -21.20 -11.85 -15.50
N ARG A 585 -21.36 -11.91 -16.82
CA ARG A 585 -21.37 -13.17 -17.56
C ARG A 585 -19.96 -13.71 -17.74
N LEU A 586 -19.80 -15.02 -17.52
CA LEU A 586 -18.59 -15.80 -17.69
C LEU A 586 -18.71 -16.72 -18.90
N TYR A 587 -17.63 -16.86 -19.70
CA TYR A 587 -17.64 -17.72 -20.90
C TYR A 587 -16.26 -18.33 -21.21
#